data_3b2fb16efea385c1c02b2f0bcd802b6c
#
_entry.id   3b2fb16efea385c1c02b2f0bcd802b6c
#
_cell.length_a   1.000
_cell.length_b   1.000
_cell.length_c   1.000
_cell.angle_alpha   90.00
_cell.angle_beta   90.00
_cell.angle_gamma   90.00
#
_symmetry.space_group_name_H-M   'P 1'
#
loop_
_entity.id
_entity.type
_entity.pdbx_description
1 polymer ?
#
loop_
_entity_poly.entity_id
_entity_poly.type
_entity_poly.pdbx_seq_one_letter_code
_entity_poly.pdbx_strand_id
1 'polypeptide(L)'
;MRPPSRVIDPKRIVAEGYDRMAERYLAWSDLKPSPTRLRYLALALELIPPGSDVLDLGCGAGVPMTAALAEGRAVTGVDISATQLAMARRNVPGATFLLADMTALTFEPASFDAVVAFYSLTHVPRAEQAELLGRIRGWLRPGGLFLASMGADDEPGDVEPDWLGVDMYFSHFGAKANRRLIERAGLVVERSELAVEPEDRHDARFLWVVARAPSDG
;
A
#
# COMPACT_ATOMS: atom_id res chain seq x y z
N MET A 1 -37.55 -15.44 11.39
CA MET A 1 -37.02 -14.54 10.33
C MET A 1 -35.59 -14.22 10.74
N ARG A 2 -34.56 -14.69 10.01
CA ARG A 2 -33.18 -14.26 10.24
C ARG A 2 -33.10 -12.77 9.87
N PRO A 3 -32.47 -11.93 10.70
CA PRO A 3 -32.21 -10.55 10.28
C PRO A 3 -31.40 -10.58 8.99
N PRO A 4 -31.59 -9.61 8.08
CA PRO A 4 -30.79 -9.53 6.87
C PRO A 4 -29.31 -9.49 7.28
N SER A 5 -28.49 -10.36 6.67
CA SER A 5 -27.05 -10.33 6.85
C SER A 5 -26.58 -8.91 6.53
N ARG A 6 -26.02 -8.25 7.53
CA ARG A 6 -25.44 -6.92 7.35
C ARG A 6 -24.36 -7.09 6.29
N VAL A 7 -24.55 -6.50 5.12
CA VAL A 7 -23.52 -6.48 4.09
C VAL A 7 -22.32 -5.79 4.72
N ILE A 8 -21.28 -6.57 4.96
CA ILE A 8 -20.02 -6.05 5.49
C ILE A 8 -19.36 -5.26 4.36
N ASP A 9 -19.18 -3.96 4.56
CA ASP A 9 -18.38 -3.14 3.65
C ASP A 9 -16.92 -3.16 4.15
N PRO A 10 -16.03 -3.91 3.48
CA PRO A 10 -14.66 -4.07 3.92
C PRO A 10 -13.89 -2.75 3.93
N LYS A 11 -14.15 -1.86 2.98
CA LYS A 11 -13.47 -0.57 2.87
C LYS A 11 -13.84 0.36 4.02
N ARG A 12 -15.11 0.31 4.46
CA ARG A 12 -15.56 1.05 5.63
C ARG A 12 -14.91 0.53 6.91
N ILE A 13 -14.76 -0.79 7.06
CA ILE A 13 -14.05 -1.38 8.21
C ILE A 13 -12.61 -0.86 8.25
N VAL A 14 -11.92 -0.87 7.12
CA VAL A 14 -10.54 -0.38 7.03
C VAL A 14 -10.46 1.11 7.39
N ALA A 15 -11.30 1.96 6.76
CA ALA A 15 -11.32 3.39 7.03
C ALA A 15 -11.61 3.72 8.50
N GLU A 16 -12.70 3.18 9.05
CA GLU A 16 -13.09 3.40 10.45
C GLU A 16 -12.08 2.79 11.43
N GLY A 17 -11.46 1.66 11.09
CA GLY A 17 -10.43 1.01 11.88
C GLY A 17 -9.20 1.91 12.02
N TYR A 18 -8.63 2.35 10.89
CA TYR A 18 -7.48 3.26 10.89
C TYR A 18 -7.80 4.63 11.47
N ASP A 19 -9.01 5.17 11.30
CA ASP A 19 -9.42 6.42 11.97
C ASP A 19 -9.37 6.30 13.50
N ARG A 20 -9.78 5.15 14.05
CA ARG A 20 -9.80 4.91 15.51
C ARG A 20 -8.45 4.58 16.11
N MET A 21 -7.54 3.99 15.35
CA MET A 21 -6.26 3.50 15.88
C MET A 21 -5.03 4.26 15.35
N ALA A 22 -5.18 5.35 14.59
CA ALA A 22 -4.10 6.00 13.87
C ALA A 22 -2.85 6.29 14.73
N GLU A 23 -3.03 6.91 15.90
CA GLU A 23 -1.91 7.21 16.80
C GLU A 23 -1.28 5.94 17.38
N ARG A 24 -2.11 4.95 17.73
CA ARG A 24 -1.65 3.68 18.27
C ARG A 24 -0.90 2.88 17.21
N TYR A 25 -1.40 2.87 15.97
CA TYR A 25 -0.72 2.21 14.84
C TYR A 25 0.65 2.83 14.57
N LEU A 26 0.74 4.15 14.57
CA LEU A 26 2.02 4.85 14.40
C LEU A 26 3.00 4.48 15.51
N ALA A 27 2.59 4.58 16.78
CA ALA A 27 3.43 4.21 17.92
C ALA A 27 3.85 2.74 17.88
N TRP A 28 2.95 1.82 17.50
CA TRP A 28 3.25 0.41 17.35
C TRP A 28 4.29 0.17 16.24
N SER A 29 4.11 0.83 15.09
CA SER A 29 5.01 0.70 13.95
C SER A 29 6.41 1.27 14.22
N ASP A 30 6.53 2.28 15.08
CA ASP A 30 7.81 2.84 15.54
C ASP A 30 8.51 1.91 16.53
N LEU A 31 7.76 1.25 17.40
CA LEU A 31 8.29 0.28 18.37
C LEU A 31 8.73 -1.05 17.72
N LYS A 32 8.15 -1.38 16.57
CA LYS A 32 8.44 -2.60 15.82
C LYS A 32 8.95 -2.26 14.41
N PRO A 33 10.16 -1.70 14.28
CA PRO A 33 10.68 -1.38 12.95
C PRO A 33 10.89 -2.66 12.14
N SER A 34 10.32 -2.70 10.94
CA SER A 34 10.58 -3.78 9.99
C SER A 34 11.90 -3.52 9.26
N PRO A 35 12.93 -4.38 9.42
CA PRO A 35 14.17 -4.25 8.66
C PRO A 35 13.94 -4.34 7.15
N THR A 36 12.95 -5.12 6.72
CA THR A 36 12.61 -5.24 5.30
C THR A 36 12.01 -3.95 4.77
N ARG A 37 11.08 -3.33 5.51
CA ARG A 37 10.53 -2.01 5.15
C ARG A 37 11.63 -0.96 4.98
N LEU A 38 12.57 -0.88 5.93
CA LEU A 38 13.68 0.06 5.85
C LEU A 38 14.60 -0.20 4.65
N ARG A 39 14.86 -1.48 4.35
CA ARG A 39 15.64 -1.87 3.16
C ARG A 39 14.92 -1.50 1.86
N TYR A 40 13.60 -1.70 1.77
CA TYR A 40 12.82 -1.32 0.59
C TYR A 40 12.63 0.19 0.49
N LEU A 41 12.59 0.92 1.61
CA LEU A 41 12.66 2.38 1.62
C LEU A 41 13.99 2.87 1.04
N ALA A 42 15.12 2.33 1.51
CA ALA A 42 16.43 2.67 0.98
C ALA A 42 16.53 2.36 -0.52
N LEU A 43 16.01 1.21 -0.95
CA LEU A 43 15.95 0.82 -2.36
C LEU A 43 15.07 1.77 -3.18
N ALA A 44 13.93 2.21 -2.65
CA ALA A 44 13.08 3.20 -3.31
C ALA A 44 13.83 4.54 -3.51
N LEU A 45 14.55 5.00 -2.48
CA LEU A 45 15.36 6.22 -2.58
C LEU A 45 16.51 6.12 -3.58
N GLU A 46 17.10 4.93 -3.74
CA GLU A 46 18.14 4.64 -4.73
C GLU A 46 17.58 4.61 -6.15
N LEU A 47 16.46 3.92 -6.35
CA LEU A 47 15.91 3.63 -7.69
C LEU A 47 15.05 4.77 -8.26
N ILE A 48 14.43 5.59 -7.40
CA ILE A 48 13.57 6.71 -7.81
C ILE A 48 14.40 7.99 -7.76
N PRO A 49 14.75 8.62 -8.90
CA PRO A 49 15.59 9.81 -8.90
C PRO A 49 14.95 11.03 -8.21
N PRO A 50 15.73 11.98 -7.70
CA PRO A 50 15.20 13.30 -7.34
C PRO A 50 14.47 13.97 -8.51
N GLY A 51 13.40 14.72 -8.20
CA GLY A 51 12.55 15.36 -9.18
C GLY A 51 11.43 14.48 -9.75
N SER A 52 11.38 13.19 -9.37
CA SER A 52 10.32 12.25 -9.80
C SER A 52 8.96 12.58 -9.22
N ASP A 53 7.89 12.28 -9.98
CA ASP A 53 6.51 12.23 -9.48
C ASP A 53 6.23 10.85 -8.90
N VAL A 54 5.86 10.79 -7.62
CA VAL A 54 5.64 9.54 -6.88
C VAL A 54 4.24 9.48 -6.30
N LEU A 55 3.57 8.34 -6.49
CA LEU A 55 2.29 8.03 -5.85
C LEU A 55 2.52 7.04 -4.71
N ASP A 56 2.06 7.38 -3.50
CA ASP A 56 2.13 6.53 -2.31
C ASP A 56 0.71 6.08 -1.92
N LEU A 57 0.37 4.82 -2.22
CA LEU A 57 -0.94 4.23 -2.01
C LEU A 57 -1.04 3.59 -0.62
N GLY A 58 -1.89 4.15 0.23
CA GLY A 58 -1.97 3.81 1.65
C GLY A 58 -0.84 4.45 2.44
N CYS A 59 -0.65 5.76 2.26
CA CYS A 59 0.48 6.49 2.84
C CYS A 59 0.44 6.61 4.38
N GLY A 60 -0.69 6.29 5.00
CA GLY A 60 -0.88 6.37 6.45
C GLY A 60 -0.57 7.76 7.00
N ALA A 61 0.17 7.82 8.10
CA ALA A 61 0.63 9.06 8.72
C ALA A 61 1.78 9.76 7.95
N GLY A 62 2.16 9.26 6.78
CA GLY A 62 3.21 9.81 5.93
C GLY A 62 4.64 9.46 6.36
N VAL A 63 4.82 8.72 7.42
CA VAL A 63 6.15 8.35 7.96
C VAL A 63 6.29 6.84 8.09
N PRO A 64 7.47 6.28 7.78
CA PRO A 64 8.68 6.97 7.27
C PRO A 64 8.70 7.17 5.76
N MET A 65 7.82 6.47 4.97
CA MET A 65 7.95 6.34 3.52
C MET A 65 7.73 7.67 2.79
N THR A 66 6.54 8.28 2.92
CA THR A 66 6.21 9.53 2.23
C THR A 66 7.19 10.64 2.59
N ALA A 67 7.58 10.75 3.90
CA ALA A 67 8.52 11.75 4.36
C ALA A 67 9.88 11.63 3.67
N ALA A 68 10.44 10.43 3.63
CA ALA A 68 11.74 10.20 3.00
C ALA A 68 11.68 10.41 1.47
N LEU A 69 10.60 9.99 0.81
CA LEU A 69 10.41 10.22 -0.62
C LEU A 69 10.24 11.71 -0.95
N ALA A 70 9.54 12.46 -0.10
CA ALA A 70 9.32 13.90 -0.30
C ALA A 70 10.60 14.74 -0.19
N GLU A 71 11.69 14.17 0.31
CA GLU A 71 13.01 14.77 0.24
C GLU A 71 13.53 14.77 -1.21
N GLY A 72 13.07 15.70 -2.02
CA GLY A 72 13.51 15.91 -3.41
C GLY A 72 12.64 15.28 -4.49
N ARG A 73 11.43 14.78 -4.16
CA ARG A 73 10.44 14.24 -5.12
C ARG A 73 9.08 14.87 -4.88
N ALA A 74 8.26 14.95 -5.92
CA ALA A 74 6.87 15.36 -5.81
C ALA A 74 6.01 14.16 -5.41
N VAL A 75 5.58 14.09 -4.15
CA VAL A 75 4.83 12.95 -3.64
C VAL A 75 3.35 13.27 -3.50
N THR A 76 2.51 12.39 -4.07
CA THR A 76 1.07 12.33 -3.82
C THR A 76 0.77 11.12 -2.96
N GLY A 77 0.40 11.34 -1.69
CA GLY A 77 -0.04 10.29 -0.78
C GLY A 77 -1.56 10.11 -0.82
N VAL A 78 -2.00 8.87 -0.84
CA VAL A 78 -3.43 8.51 -0.80
C VAL A 78 -3.69 7.62 0.40
N ASP A 79 -4.74 7.91 1.15
CA ASP A 79 -5.22 7.03 2.22
C ASP A 79 -6.74 7.11 2.33
N ILE A 80 -7.33 6.04 2.83
CA ILE A 80 -8.78 5.94 3.06
C ILE A 80 -9.20 6.53 4.42
N SER A 81 -8.24 6.71 5.33
CA SER A 81 -8.45 7.25 6.68
C SER A 81 -8.20 8.75 6.72
N ALA A 82 -9.21 9.50 7.12
CA ALA A 82 -9.10 10.94 7.31
C ALA A 82 -8.13 11.31 8.45
N THR A 83 -8.10 10.48 9.50
CA THR A 83 -7.22 10.68 10.66
C THR A 83 -5.76 10.47 10.28
N GLN A 84 -5.44 9.42 9.52
CA GLN A 84 -4.10 9.17 8.99
C GLN A 84 -3.63 10.35 8.14
N LEU A 85 -4.45 10.84 7.23
CA LEU A 85 -4.09 11.98 6.38
C LEU A 85 -3.95 13.29 7.15
N ALA A 86 -4.72 13.49 8.23
CA ALA A 86 -4.51 14.65 9.09
C ALA A 86 -3.13 14.61 9.76
N MET A 87 -2.65 13.43 10.14
CA MET A 87 -1.28 13.23 10.64
C MET A 87 -0.25 13.42 9.52
N ALA A 88 -0.47 12.82 8.34
CA ALA A 88 0.43 12.93 7.19
C ALA A 88 0.68 14.38 6.77
N ARG A 89 -0.37 15.22 6.72
CA ARG A 89 -0.24 16.65 6.41
C ARG A 89 0.62 17.42 7.43
N ARG A 90 0.60 17.01 8.70
CA ARG A 90 1.47 17.61 9.73
C ARG A 90 2.91 17.12 9.62
N ASN A 91 3.08 15.81 9.32
CA ASN A 91 4.39 15.19 9.26
C ASN A 91 5.16 15.53 7.99
N VAL A 92 4.44 15.73 6.86
CA VAL A 92 5.04 15.94 5.54
C VAL A 92 4.33 17.08 4.80
N PRO A 93 4.49 18.35 5.25
CA PRO A 93 3.75 19.47 4.69
C PRO A 93 4.08 19.78 3.23
N GLY A 94 5.18 19.22 2.68
CA GLY A 94 5.58 19.39 1.29
C GLY A 94 4.95 18.39 0.31
N ALA A 95 4.20 17.40 0.79
CA ALA A 95 3.52 16.41 -0.05
C ALA A 95 2.05 16.78 -0.28
N THR A 96 1.47 16.26 -1.37
CA THR A 96 0.03 16.36 -1.64
C THR A 96 -0.69 15.14 -1.05
N PHE A 97 -1.87 15.33 -0.44
CA PHE A 97 -2.61 14.23 0.18
C PHE A 97 -4.07 14.18 -0.26
N LEU A 98 -4.52 13.01 -0.71
CA LEU A 98 -5.87 12.72 -1.20
C LEU A 98 -6.57 11.71 -0.28
N LEU A 99 -7.73 12.09 0.26
CA LEU A 99 -8.62 11.18 0.98
C LEU A 99 -9.44 10.41 -0.06
N ALA A 100 -9.10 9.15 -0.29
CA ALA A 100 -9.78 8.33 -1.29
C ALA A 100 -9.55 6.83 -1.06
N ASP A 101 -10.48 6.03 -1.56
CA ASP A 101 -10.26 4.62 -1.82
C ASP A 101 -9.35 4.46 -3.04
N MET A 102 -8.19 3.82 -2.89
CA MET A 102 -7.22 3.65 -3.96
C MET A 102 -7.78 2.88 -5.17
N THR A 103 -8.81 2.05 -4.97
CA THR A 103 -9.44 1.30 -6.05
C THR A 103 -10.43 2.14 -6.88
N ALA A 104 -10.82 3.32 -6.39
CA ALA A 104 -11.70 4.24 -7.09
C ALA A 104 -10.96 5.40 -7.77
N LEU A 105 -9.64 5.48 -7.60
CA LEU A 105 -8.84 6.56 -8.17
C LEU A 105 -8.74 6.47 -9.70
N THR A 106 -8.65 7.65 -10.28
CA THR A 106 -8.28 7.82 -11.68
C THR A 106 -7.22 8.92 -11.78
N PHE A 107 -6.12 8.63 -12.44
CA PHE A 107 -5.09 9.61 -12.82
C PHE A 107 -4.90 9.53 -14.33
N GLU A 108 -4.33 10.59 -14.91
CA GLU A 108 -3.94 10.58 -16.31
C GLU A 108 -2.90 9.47 -16.56
N PRO A 109 -2.93 8.81 -17.71
CA PRO A 109 -1.90 7.82 -18.05
C PRO A 109 -0.49 8.41 -17.99
N ALA A 110 0.47 7.60 -17.56
CA ALA A 110 1.88 7.96 -17.47
C ALA A 110 2.13 9.24 -16.63
N SER A 111 1.42 9.39 -15.50
CA SER A 111 1.55 10.56 -14.60
C SER A 111 2.69 10.41 -13.61
N PHE A 112 3.11 9.17 -13.29
CA PHE A 112 4.05 8.91 -12.21
C PHE A 112 5.29 8.15 -12.70
N ASP A 113 6.44 8.52 -12.12
CA ASP A 113 7.70 7.80 -12.30
C ASP A 113 7.76 6.57 -11.40
N ALA A 114 7.07 6.63 -10.26
CA ALA A 114 6.96 5.51 -9.35
C ALA A 114 5.62 5.48 -8.61
N VAL A 115 5.16 4.25 -8.30
CA VAL A 115 4.06 3.97 -7.37
C VAL A 115 4.61 3.09 -6.26
N VAL A 116 4.39 3.48 -5.01
CA VAL A 116 4.72 2.69 -3.83
C VAL A 116 3.45 2.30 -3.08
N ALA A 117 3.41 1.09 -2.50
CA ALA A 117 2.27 0.57 -1.75
C ALA A 117 2.75 -0.41 -0.68
N PHE A 118 3.06 0.10 0.52
CA PHE A 118 3.57 -0.74 1.60
C PHE A 118 2.49 -1.00 2.64
N TYR A 119 2.23 -2.29 2.90
CA TYR A 119 1.22 -2.84 3.83
C TYR A 119 -0.23 -2.43 3.55
N SER A 120 -0.51 -1.78 2.42
CA SER A 120 -1.84 -1.26 2.10
C SER A 120 -2.68 -2.19 1.22
N LEU A 121 -2.03 -2.94 0.32
CA LEU A 121 -2.73 -3.82 -0.64
C LEU A 121 -3.41 -5.02 0.04
N THR A 122 -3.01 -5.39 1.25
CA THR A 122 -3.63 -6.44 2.05
C THR A 122 -5.02 -6.09 2.56
N HIS A 123 -5.42 -4.82 2.49
CA HIS A 123 -6.76 -4.34 2.84
C HIS A 123 -7.69 -4.19 1.64
N VAL A 124 -7.17 -4.37 0.42
CA VAL A 124 -7.97 -4.30 -0.81
C VAL A 124 -8.66 -5.63 -1.07
N PRO A 125 -9.99 -5.68 -1.26
CA PRO A 125 -10.68 -6.91 -1.63
C PRO A 125 -10.04 -7.58 -2.85
N ARG A 126 -9.86 -8.90 -2.81
CA ARG A 126 -9.23 -9.67 -3.90
C ARG A 126 -9.84 -9.42 -5.28
N ALA A 127 -11.15 -9.23 -5.32
CA ALA A 127 -11.86 -8.98 -6.56
C ALA A 127 -11.43 -7.69 -7.27
N GLU A 128 -10.84 -6.76 -6.52
CA GLU A 128 -10.44 -5.45 -7.02
C GLU A 128 -8.92 -5.33 -7.27
N GLN A 129 -8.11 -6.25 -6.71
CA GLN A 129 -6.64 -6.15 -6.79
C GLN A 129 -6.11 -6.23 -8.22
N ALA A 130 -6.67 -7.09 -9.07
CA ALA A 130 -6.24 -7.21 -10.46
C ALA A 130 -6.48 -5.92 -11.27
N GLU A 131 -7.65 -5.30 -11.07
CA GLU A 131 -7.99 -4.05 -11.73
C GLU A 131 -7.13 -2.89 -11.22
N LEU A 132 -6.89 -2.81 -9.91
CA LEU A 132 -6.00 -1.82 -9.30
C LEU A 132 -4.58 -1.93 -9.87
N LEU A 133 -4.02 -3.13 -9.99
CA LEU A 133 -2.70 -3.34 -10.58
C LEU A 133 -2.65 -2.91 -12.06
N GLY A 134 -3.73 -3.15 -12.82
CA GLY A 134 -3.87 -2.65 -14.19
C GLY A 134 -3.87 -1.11 -14.26
N ARG A 135 -4.57 -0.45 -13.33
CA ARG A 135 -4.56 1.02 -13.21
C ARG A 135 -3.18 1.55 -12.82
N ILE A 136 -2.52 0.94 -11.83
CA ILE A 136 -1.14 1.28 -11.43
C ILE A 136 -0.21 1.22 -12.65
N ARG A 137 -0.32 0.14 -13.47
CA ARG A 137 0.47 0.05 -14.71
C ARG A 137 0.17 1.20 -15.68
N GLY A 138 -1.10 1.59 -15.81
CA GLY A 138 -1.50 2.70 -16.67
C GLY A 138 -1.01 4.06 -16.19
N TRP A 139 -0.93 4.28 -14.89
CA TRP A 139 -0.43 5.52 -14.28
C TRP A 139 1.08 5.67 -14.36
N LEU A 140 1.80 4.55 -14.44
CA LEU A 140 3.26 4.56 -14.56
C LEU A 140 3.72 4.97 -15.95
N ARG A 141 4.69 5.89 -16.01
CA ARG A 141 5.44 6.20 -17.22
C ARG A 141 6.15 4.95 -17.74
N PRO A 142 6.49 4.89 -19.04
CA PRO A 142 7.40 3.86 -19.55
C PRO A 142 8.69 3.80 -18.71
N GLY A 143 9.08 2.60 -18.28
CA GLY A 143 10.20 2.41 -17.36
C GLY A 143 9.93 2.76 -15.88
N GLY A 144 8.74 3.25 -15.55
CA GLY A 144 8.36 3.61 -14.18
C GLY A 144 8.31 2.41 -13.23
N LEU A 145 8.46 2.68 -11.93
CA LEU A 145 8.67 1.67 -10.89
C LEU A 145 7.40 1.42 -10.08
N PHE A 146 7.16 0.16 -9.73
CA PHE A 146 6.20 -0.27 -8.74
C PHE A 146 6.91 -1.00 -7.61
N LEU A 147 6.84 -0.47 -6.38
CA LEU A 147 7.38 -1.10 -5.18
C LEU A 147 6.24 -1.37 -4.21
N ALA A 148 6.09 -2.61 -3.78
CA ALA A 148 4.98 -2.96 -2.88
C ALA A 148 5.33 -4.08 -1.91
N SER A 149 4.59 -4.12 -0.80
CA SER A 149 4.42 -5.33 0.00
C SER A 149 3.00 -5.85 -0.17
N MET A 150 2.87 -7.16 -0.37
CA MET A 150 1.60 -7.86 -0.53
C MET A 150 1.57 -9.05 0.42
N GLY A 151 0.40 -9.54 0.78
CA GLY A 151 0.31 -10.78 1.57
C GLY A 151 0.99 -11.94 0.84
N ALA A 152 1.60 -12.86 1.59
CA ALA A 152 2.27 -14.04 1.03
C ALA A 152 1.48 -15.34 1.19
N ASP A 153 0.55 -15.37 2.13
CA ASP A 153 -0.39 -16.47 2.36
C ASP A 153 -1.73 -16.17 1.69
N ASP A 154 -2.59 -17.18 1.59
CA ASP A 154 -3.87 -17.03 0.90
C ASP A 154 -4.97 -16.65 1.90
N GLU A 155 -5.45 -15.39 1.85
CA GLU A 155 -6.54 -14.87 2.69
C GLU A 155 -7.68 -14.37 1.81
N PRO A 156 -8.79 -15.13 1.68
CA PRO A 156 -9.86 -14.78 0.74
C PRO A 156 -10.65 -13.52 1.10
N GLY A 157 -10.51 -13.07 2.33
CA GLY A 157 -11.15 -11.88 2.86
C GLY A 157 -11.90 -12.20 4.16
N ASP A 158 -11.36 -11.73 5.27
CA ASP A 158 -11.95 -11.88 6.59
C ASP A 158 -11.72 -10.63 7.43
N VAL A 159 -12.49 -10.53 8.52
CA VAL A 159 -12.35 -9.48 9.52
C VAL A 159 -11.64 -10.09 10.72
N GLU A 160 -10.40 -9.67 10.94
CA GLU A 160 -9.66 -9.99 12.16
C GLU A 160 -10.20 -9.13 13.31
N PRO A 161 -10.80 -9.74 14.34
CA PRO A 161 -11.33 -8.99 15.47
C PRO A 161 -10.19 -8.52 16.37
N ASP A 162 -10.35 -7.31 16.91
CA ASP A 162 -9.45 -6.75 17.92
C ASP A 162 -7.97 -6.67 17.48
N TRP A 163 -7.71 -6.45 16.17
CA TRP A 163 -6.37 -6.17 15.67
C TRP A 163 -5.96 -4.76 16.10
N LEU A 164 -4.93 -4.66 16.91
CA LEU A 164 -4.57 -3.41 17.59
C LEU A 164 -5.77 -2.68 18.24
N GLY A 165 -6.76 -3.46 18.74
CA GLY A 165 -7.94 -2.94 19.45
C GLY A 165 -9.07 -2.44 18.56
N VAL A 166 -9.09 -2.82 17.29
CA VAL A 166 -10.20 -2.58 16.34
C VAL A 166 -10.41 -3.82 15.46
N ASP A 167 -11.61 -3.95 14.90
CA ASP A 167 -11.82 -4.93 13.84
C ASP A 167 -11.15 -4.43 12.55
N MET A 168 -10.39 -5.30 11.87
CA MET A 168 -9.69 -4.95 10.65
C MET A 168 -9.91 -6.00 9.56
N TYR A 169 -10.17 -5.53 8.34
CA TYR A 169 -10.34 -6.41 7.19
C TYR A 169 -9.02 -6.65 6.48
N PHE A 170 -8.75 -7.93 6.19
CA PHE A 170 -7.61 -8.38 5.38
C PHE A 170 -8.08 -9.24 4.22
N SER A 171 -7.43 -9.11 3.06
CA SER A 171 -7.72 -9.92 1.87
C SER A 171 -6.51 -9.90 0.93
N HIS A 172 -5.95 -11.06 0.66
CA HIS A 172 -4.81 -11.17 -0.25
C HIS A 172 -4.67 -12.58 -0.83
N PHE A 173 -4.01 -12.67 -1.94
CA PHE A 173 -3.59 -13.94 -2.53
C PHE A 173 -2.24 -14.36 -1.97
N GLY A 174 -1.92 -15.66 -2.08
CA GLY A 174 -0.58 -16.15 -1.77
C GLY A 174 0.49 -15.59 -2.74
N ALA A 175 1.74 -15.56 -2.31
CA ALA A 175 2.87 -14.92 -2.99
C ALA A 175 2.98 -15.25 -4.49
N LYS A 176 2.81 -16.53 -4.88
CA LYS A 176 2.88 -16.96 -6.28
C LYS A 176 1.75 -16.38 -7.13
N ALA A 177 0.55 -16.25 -6.55
CA ALA A 177 -0.60 -15.67 -7.26
C ALA A 177 -0.45 -14.14 -7.36
N ASN A 178 0.01 -13.47 -6.31
CA ASN A 178 0.30 -12.04 -6.34
C ASN A 178 1.35 -11.67 -7.39
N ARG A 179 2.44 -12.42 -7.49
CA ARG A 179 3.43 -12.23 -8.54
C ARG A 179 2.81 -12.34 -9.94
N ARG A 180 1.96 -13.35 -10.17
CA ARG A 180 1.26 -13.52 -11.46
C ARG A 180 0.28 -12.38 -11.75
N LEU A 181 -0.38 -11.81 -10.72
CA LEU A 181 -1.25 -10.66 -10.90
C LEU A 181 -0.47 -9.43 -11.38
N ILE A 182 0.69 -9.16 -10.80
CA ILE A 182 1.60 -8.09 -11.21
C ILE A 182 2.03 -8.29 -12.68
N GLU A 183 2.47 -9.51 -13.01
CA GLU A 183 2.92 -9.84 -14.38
C GLU A 183 1.77 -9.73 -15.40
N ARG A 184 0.55 -10.17 -15.06
CA ARG A 184 -0.65 -10.04 -15.89
C ARG A 184 -1.10 -8.60 -16.08
N ALA A 185 -0.83 -7.72 -15.13
CA ALA A 185 -1.07 -6.29 -15.27
C ALA A 185 -0.09 -5.63 -16.25
N GLY A 186 0.91 -6.36 -16.76
CA GLY A 186 1.91 -5.85 -17.72
C GLY A 186 3.13 -5.22 -17.03
N LEU A 187 3.39 -5.54 -15.76
CA LEU A 187 4.59 -5.13 -15.04
C LEU A 187 5.62 -6.27 -15.05
N VAL A 188 6.90 -5.93 -15.19
CA VAL A 188 8.02 -6.88 -15.13
C VAL A 188 8.56 -6.91 -13.72
N VAL A 189 8.45 -8.06 -13.04
CA VAL A 189 9.00 -8.23 -11.69
C VAL A 189 10.52 -8.39 -11.77
N GLU A 190 11.26 -7.37 -11.33
CA GLU A 190 12.72 -7.34 -11.29
C GLU A 190 13.29 -7.98 -10.03
N ARG A 191 12.61 -7.78 -8.88
CA ARG A 191 12.99 -8.35 -7.59
C ARG A 191 11.76 -8.77 -6.82
N SER A 192 11.84 -9.91 -6.14
CA SER A 192 10.84 -10.29 -5.14
C SER A 192 11.48 -11.14 -4.04
N GLU A 193 11.02 -10.96 -2.82
CA GLU A 193 11.44 -11.76 -1.67
C GLU A 193 10.27 -11.97 -0.71
N LEU A 194 10.36 -13.04 0.07
CA LEU A 194 9.46 -13.31 1.18
C LEU A 194 10.10 -12.84 2.48
N ALA A 195 9.36 -12.07 3.26
CA ALA A 195 9.76 -11.67 4.60
C ALA A 195 8.71 -12.11 5.61
N VAL A 196 9.18 -12.52 6.78
CA VAL A 196 8.36 -12.74 7.96
C VAL A 196 8.52 -11.54 8.87
N GLU A 197 7.41 -10.95 9.26
CA GLU A 197 7.40 -9.73 10.07
C GLU A 197 6.49 -9.91 11.28
N PRO A 198 6.91 -9.41 12.45
CA PRO A 198 6.06 -9.47 13.64
C PRO A 198 4.88 -8.53 13.48
N GLU A 199 3.69 -9.08 13.55
CA GLU A 199 2.42 -8.34 13.65
C GLU A 199 1.94 -8.28 15.13
N ASP A 200 0.69 -7.90 15.36
CA ASP A 200 0.17 -7.73 16.73
C ASP A 200 0.23 -9.03 17.54
N ARG A 201 -0.35 -10.11 17.02
CA ARG A 201 -0.53 -11.39 17.75
C ARG A 201 0.23 -12.57 17.16
N HIS A 202 0.67 -12.45 15.92
CA HIS A 202 1.35 -13.50 15.20
C HIS A 202 2.33 -12.90 14.18
N ASP A 203 3.21 -13.71 13.64
CA ASP A 203 4.06 -13.30 12.54
C ASP A 203 3.25 -13.35 11.23
N ALA A 204 3.32 -12.29 10.44
CA ALA A 204 2.75 -12.25 9.10
C ALA A 204 3.83 -12.41 8.03
N ARG A 205 3.43 -12.99 6.91
CA ARG A 205 4.34 -13.19 5.76
C ARG A 205 3.99 -12.24 4.65
N PHE A 206 4.97 -11.52 4.17
CA PHE A 206 4.82 -10.56 3.07
C PHE A 206 5.68 -10.95 1.87
N LEU A 207 5.11 -10.77 0.69
CA LEU A 207 5.83 -10.72 -0.56
C LEU A 207 6.21 -9.26 -0.86
N TRP A 208 7.49 -8.96 -0.81
CA TRP A 208 8.03 -7.67 -1.20
C TRP A 208 8.46 -7.73 -2.66
N VAL A 209 8.11 -6.71 -3.43
CA VAL A 209 8.39 -6.66 -4.87
C VAL A 209 8.92 -5.32 -5.31
N VAL A 210 9.79 -5.37 -6.33
CA VAL A 210 10.10 -4.27 -7.24
C VAL A 210 9.75 -4.74 -8.63
N ALA A 211 8.88 -3.99 -9.29
CA ALA A 211 8.49 -4.27 -10.67
C ALA A 211 8.57 -2.99 -11.51
N ARG A 212 8.66 -3.14 -12.81
CA ARG A 212 8.83 -2.04 -13.76
C ARG A 212 7.80 -2.09 -14.86
N ALA A 213 7.26 -0.93 -15.22
CA ALA A 213 6.52 -0.77 -16.45
C ALA A 213 7.48 -0.93 -17.64
N PRO A 214 7.16 -1.70 -18.70
CA PRO A 214 8.01 -1.79 -19.88
C PRO A 214 8.32 -0.41 -20.45
N SER A 215 9.55 -0.21 -20.90
CA SER A 215 9.94 0.97 -21.67
C SER A 215 9.35 0.87 -23.07
N ASP A 216 9.01 2.00 -23.67
CA ASP A 216 8.71 2.05 -25.08
C ASP A 216 9.97 1.63 -25.84
N GLY A 217 9.84 0.60 -26.69
CA GLY A 217 10.94 0.04 -27.48
C GLY A 217 11.40 0.97 -28.59
#